data_6e345a4f393029091b80c67b4d40cc40
#
_entry.id   6e345a4f393029091b80c67b4d40cc40
#
_cell.length_a   1.000
_cell.length_b   1.000
_cell.length_c   1.000
_cell.angle_alpha   90.00
_cell.angle_beta   90.00
_cell.angle_gamma   90.00
#
_symmetry.space_group_name_H-M   'P 1'
#
loop_
_entity.id
_entity.type
_entity.pdbx_description
1 polymer ?
#
loop_
_entity_poly.entity_id
_entity_poly.type
_entity_poly.pdbx_seq_one_letter_code
_entity_poly.pdbx_strand_id
1 'polypeptide(L)'
;MDLFFKLSIIILIGLVGGRVAKKLTLPSVSGYIVAGLILGPSFIDLVSHQDLGSLSFITDIALAAIAFSIGNEFLLSDIKKVGKRTLILTVAEVIGALAVVFIAMFFIFKQPFEFSLVIASMSAATAPAGIVMVIRELRADGPLVKTILPVVA
;
A
#
# COMPACT_ATOMS: atom_id res chain seq x y z
N MET A 1 -9.01 29.66 1.29
CA MET A 1 -9.85 28.70 2.05
C MET A 1 -9.02 28.12 3.17
N ASP A 2 -9.60 28.10 4.39
CA ASP A 2 -8.87 27.56 5.55
C ASP A 2 -8.56 26.08 5.39
N LEU A 3 -7.38 25.68 5.89
CA LEU A 3 -6.91 24.29 5.82
C LEU A 3 -7.92 23.29 6.42
N PHE A 4 -8.56 23.66 7.52
CA PHE A 4 -9.60 22.85 8.16
C PHE A 4 -10.83 22.63 7.28
N PHE A 5 -11.22 23.65 6.51
CA PHE A 5 -12.34 23.51 5.56
C PHE A 5 -11.98 22.58 4.42
N LYS A 6 -10.76 22.70 3.86
CA LYS A 6 -10.26 21.77 2.84
C LYS A 6 -10.20 20.33 3.37
N LEU A 7 -9.69 20.12 4.59
CA LEU A 7 -9.68 18.82 5.27
C LEU A 7 -11.08 18.22 5.37
N SER A 8 -12.06 19.01 5.75
CA SER A 8 -13.44 18.54 5.87
C SER A 8 -13.99 18.06 4.52
N ILE A 9 -13.70 18.78 3.44
CA ILE A 9 -14.08 18.39 2.08
C ILE A 9 -13.37 17.12 1.65
N ILE A 10 -12.06 17.01 1.91
CA ILE A 10 -11.27 15.80 1.59
C ILE A 10 -11.89 14.58 2.26
N ILE A 11 -12.20 14.67 3.56
CA ILE A 11 -12.80 13.56 4.31
C ILE A 11 -14.18 13.19 3.74
N LEU A 12 -15.04 14.18 3.50
CA LEU A 12 -16.38 13.93 2.98
C LEU A 12 -16.34 13.27 1.60
N ILE A 13 -15.57 13.82 0.66
CA ILE A 13 -15.46 13.29 -0.70
C ILE A 13 -14.74 11.93 -0.68
N GLY A 14 -13.73 11.76 0.17
CA GLY A 14 -13.10 10.47 0.40
C GLY A 14 -14.11 9.40 0.85
N LEU A 15 -14.92 9.71 1.87
CA LEU A 15 -15.96 8.79 2.36
C LEU A 15 -17.00 8.46 1.27
N VAL A 16 -17.41 9.43 0.47
CA VAL A 16 -18.31 9.20 -0.66
C VAL A 16 -17.64 8.31 -1.71
N GLY A 17 -16.39 8.61 -2.07
CA GLY A 17 -15.59 7.82 -3.00
C GLY A 17 -15.45 6.36 -2.56
N GLY A 18 -15.14 6.14 -1.28
CA GLY A 18 -15.06 4.79 -0.70
C GLY A 18 -16.40 4.05 -0.76
N ARG A 19 -17.52 4.73 -0.48
CA ARG A 19 -18.86 4.12 -0.60
C ARG A 19 -19.23 3.78 -2.06
N VAL A 20 -18.86 4.64 -3.00
CA VAL A 20 -19.06 4.39 -4.43
C VAL A 20 -18.22 3.18 -4.88
N ALA A 21 -16.97 3.10 -4.50
CA ALA A 21 -16.11 1.96 -4.79
C ALA A 21 -16.73 0.65 -4.28
N LYS A 22 -17.23 0.63 -3.03
CA LYS A 22 -17.94 -0.54 -2.48
C LYS A 22 -19.17 -0.96 -3.29
N LYS A 23 -19.96 -0.01 -3.78
CA LYS A 23 -21.10 -0.32 -4.65
C LYS A 23 -20.69 -0.93 -5.98
N LEU A 24 -19.47 -0.62 -6.44
CA LEU A 24 -18.86 -1.18 -7.65
C LEU A 24 -18.07 -2.47 -7.37
N THR A 25 -18.22 -3.06 -6.18
CA THR A 25 -17.48 -4.26 -5.74
C THR A 25 -15.96 -4.08 -5.70
N LEU A 26 -15.49 -2.84 -5.58
CA LEU A 26 -14.07 -2.50 -5.42
C LEU A 26 -13.75 -2.19 -3.95
N PRO A 27 -12.50 -2.40 -3.52
CA PRO A 27 -12.04 -1.98 -2.20
C PRO A 27 -12.21 -0.46 -2.00
N SER A 28 -12.59 -0.03 -0.80
CA SER A 28 -12.78 1.39 -0.46
C SER A 28 -11.56 2.24 -0.74
N VAL A 29 -10.36 1.66 -0.59
CA VAL A 29 -9.08 2.33 -0.87
C VAL A 29 -9.02 2.86 -2.29
N SER A 30 -9.52 2.10 -3.28
CA SER A 30 -9.59 2.54 -4.68
C SER A 30 -10.42 3.82 -4.82
N GLY A 31 -11.53 3.89 -4.07
CA GLY A 31 -12.37 5.09 -4.04
C GLY A 31 -11.68 6.29 -3.41
N TYR A 32 -10.90 6.08 -2.34
CA TYR A 32 -10.13 7.15 -1.70
C TYR A 32 -9.03 7.70 -2.63
N ILE A 33 -8.34 6.83 -3.36
CA ILE A 33 -7.30 7.23 -4.33
C ILE A 33 -7.92 8.07 -5.45
N VAL A 34 -9.03 7.60 -6.03
CA VAL A 34 -9.73 8.33 -7.10
C VAL A 34 -10.24 9.68 -6.59
N ALA A 35 -10.84 9.72 -5.40
CA ALA A 35 -11.29 10.96 -4.78
C ALA A 35 -10.13 11.95 -4.56
N GLY A 36 -8.99 11.46 -4.06
CA GLY A 36 -7.78 12.26 -3.88
C GLY A 36 -7.22 12.80 -5.20
N LEU A 37 -7.22 11.99 -6.25
CA LEU A 37 -6.79 12.41 -7.58
C LEU A 37 -7.68 13.52 -8.15
N ILE A 38 -9.00 13.42 -7.97
CA ILE A 38 -9.97 14.43 -8.42
C ILE A 38 -9.77 15.75 -7.66
N LEU A 39 -9.59 15.71 -6.34
CA LEU A 39 -9.45 16.89 -5.51
C LEU A 39 -8.05 17.53 -5.61
N GLY A 40 -7.08 16.75 -6.03
CA GLY A 40 -5.68 17.16 -6.13
C GLY A 40 -5.38 18.11 -7.29
N PRO A 41 -4.12 18.53 -7.38
CA PRO A 41 -3.67 19.51 -8.40
C PRO A 41 -3.77 18.97 -9.83
N SER A 42 -4.01 17.68 -10.01
CA SER A 42 -4.14 17.07 -11.34
C SER A 42 -5.49 17.33 -12.03
N PHE A 43 -6.57 17.64 -11.25
CA PHE A 43 -7.92 17.85 -11.79
C PHE A 43 -8.53 19.17 -11.31
N ILE A 44 -9.07 19.22 -10.09
CA ILE A 44 -9.85 20.36 -9.59
C ILE A 44 -8.93 21.39 -8.89
N ASP A 45 -7.73 21.00 -8.49
CA ASP A 45 -6.77 21.81 -7.73
C ASP A 45 -7.37 22.45 -6.46
N LEU A 46 -8.36 21.78 -5.85
CA LEU A 46 -8.90 22.20 -4.57
C LEU A 46 -7.84 22.08 -3.46
N VAL A 47 -7.01 21.04 -3.58
CA VAL A 47 -5.85 20.79 -2.73
C VAL A 47 -4.60 21.08 -3.56
N SER A 48 -4.01 22.24 -3.37
CA SER A 48 -2.82 22.68 -4.08
C SER A 48 -1.55 21.96 -3.57
N HIS A 49 -0.45 22.08 -4.32
CA HIS A 49 0.85 21.58 -3.88
C HIS A 49 1.31 22.14 -2.53
N GLN A 50 0.96 23.39 -2.21
CA GLN A 50 1.28 24.00 -0.92
C GLN A 50 0.47 23.36 0.22
N ASP A 51 -0.81 23.05 -0.03
CA ASP A 51 -1.66 22.37 0.96
C ASP A 51 -1.13 20.95 1.24
N LEU A 52 -0.63 20.23 0.22
CA LEU A 52 -0.03 18.90 0.39
C LEU A 52 1.15 18.94 1.36
N GLY A 53 2.00 19.98 1.27
CA GLY A 53 3.09 20.19 2.23
C GLY A 53 2.59 20.39 3.67
N SER A 54 1.53 21.16 3.84
CA SER A 54 0.91 21.40 5.15
C SER A 54 0.18 20.18 5.70
N LEU A 55 -0.29 19.30 4.83
CA LEU A 55 -1.00 18.06 5.17
C LEU A 55 -0.06 16.87 5.40
N SER A 56 1.24 17.00 5.11
CA SER A 56 2.23 15.90 5.28
C SER A 56 2.24 15.33 6.69
N PHE A 57 2.08 16.19 7.70
CA PHE A 57 1.97 15.77 9.10
C PHE A 57 0.83 14.76 9.36
N ILE A 58 -0.31 14.92 8.69
CA ILE A 58 -1.44 13.99 8.82
C ILE A 58 -1.07 12.64 8.18
N THR A 59 -0.36 12.67 7.06
CA THR A 59 0.15 11.47 6.40
C THR A 59 1.13 10.74 7.30
N ASP A 60 2.05 11.44 7.97
CA ASP A 60 3.02 10.85 8.87
C ASP A 60 2.35 10.18 10.07
N ILE A 61 1.34 10.83 10.67
CA ILE A 61 0.55 10.23 11.74
C ILE A 61 -0.21 8.99 11.24
N ALA A 62 -0.82 9.07 10.06
CA ALA A 62 -1.55 7.95 9.48
C ALA A 62 -0.61 6.75 9.21
N LEU A 63 0.58 7.01 8.65
CA LEU A 63 1.60 5.98 8.43
C LEU A 63 2.09 5.36 9.74
N ALA A 64 2.31 6.17 10.77
CA ALA A 64 2.70 5.68 12.09
C ALA A 64 1.61 4.79 12.72
N ALA A 65 0.33 5.20 12.60
CA ALA A 65 -0.80 4.41 13.08
C ALA A 65 -0.96 3.08 12.32
N ILE A 66 -0.76 3.11 11.00
CA ILE A 66 -0.78 1.90 10.15
C ILE A 66 0.37 0.97 10.54
N ALA A 67 1.60 1.50 10.66
CA ALA A 67 2.76 0.72 11.07
C ALA A 67 2.56 0.07 12.45
N PHE A 68 2.04 0.82 13.41
CA PHE A 68 1.70 0.28 14.73
C PHE A 68 0.64 -0.82 14.65
N SER A 69 -0.42 -0.61 13.87
CA SER A 69 -1.49 -1.59 13.69
C SER A 69 -0.98 -2.90 13.08
N ILE A 70 -0.13 -2.78 12.06
CA ILE A 70 0.50 -3.95 11.41
C ILE A 70 1.45 -4.63 12.39
N GLY A 71 2.31 -3.86 13.09
CA GLY A 71 3.24 -4.42 14.08
C GLY A 71 2.54 -5.22 15.19
N ASN A 72 1.37 -4.80 15.61
CA ASN A 72 0.56 -5.53 16.60
C ASN A 72 -0.02 -6.86 16.08
N GLU A 73 -0.15 -7.04 14.78
CA GLU A 73 -0.59 -8.31 14.20
C GLU A 73 0.51 -9.36 14.17
N PHE A 74 1.78 -8.91 14.24
CA PHE A 74 2.95 -9.77 14.28
C PHE A 74 3.37 -10.11 15.71
N LEU A 75 2.64 -11.02 16.35
CA LEU A 75 3.07 -11.59 17.61
C LEU A 75 4.29 -12.50 17.37
N LEU A 76 5.33 -12.35 18.18
CA LEU A 76 6.53 -13.22 18.16
C LEU A 76 6.18 -14.71 18.25
N SER A 77 5.05 -15.04 18.90
CA SER A 77 4.51 -16.40 18.96
C SER A 77 4.06 -16.93 17.61
N ASP A 78 3.57 -16.07 16.73
CA ASP A 78 3.07 -16.47 15.42
C ASP A 78 4.20 -16.55 14.40
N ILE A 79 5.20 -15.68 14.52
CA ILE A 79 6.45 -15.80 13.75
C ILE A 79 7.14 -17.13 14.01
N LYS A 80 7.16 -17.61 15.25
CA LYS A 80 7.72 -18.95 15.60
C LYS A 80 6.92 -20.11 15.02
N LYS A 81 5.64 -19.90 14.69
CA LYS A 81 4.78 -20.91 14.05
C LYS A 81 4.85 -20.87 12.53
N VAL A 82 5.51 -19.86 11.96
CA VAL A 82 5.74 -19.76 10.50
C VAL A 82 6.50 -21.01 10.05
N GLY A 83 5.84 -21.86 9.30
CA GLY A 83 6.41 -23.11 8.85
C GLY A 83 7.50 -22.90 7.79
N LYS A 84 8.40 -23.86 7.67
CA LYS A 84 9.47 -23.85 6.65
C LYS A 84 8.95 -23.52 5.24
N ARG A 85 7.72 -23.93 4.93
CA ARG A 85 7.07 -23.66 3.64
C ARG A 85 6.85 -22.16 3.41
N THR A 86 6.36 -21.43 4.41
CA THR A 86 6.14 -19.99 4.30
C THR A 86 7.46 -19.25 4.14
N LEU A 87 8.49 -19.63 4.90
CA LEU A 87 9.82 -19.05 4.76
C LEU A 87 10.38 -19.24 3.34
N ILE A 88 10.24 -20.43 2.76
CA ILE A 88 10.67 -20.71 1.39
C ILE A 88 9.88 -19.84 0.40
N LEU A 89 8.57 -19.69 0.59
CA LEU A 89 7.73 -18.84 -0.26
C LEU A 89 8.15 -17.37 -0.20
N THR A 90 8.38 -16.82 0.99
CA THR A 90 8.85 -15.45 1.16
C THR A 90 10.20 -15.22 0.48
N VAL A 91 11.16 -16.12 0.69
CA VAL A 91 12.48 -16.00 0.04
C VAL A 91 12.36 -16.11 -1.49
N ALA A 92 11.53 -17.02 -1.98
CA ALA A 92 11.32 -17.20 -3.41
C ALA A 92 10.61 -15.98 -4.04
N GLU A 93 9.67 -15.36 -3.33
CA GLU A 93 8.97 -14.15 -3.76
C GLU A 93 9.96 -12.99 -3.88
N VAL A 94 10.75 -12.71 -2.84
CA VAL A 94 11.75 -11.64 -2.83
C VAL A 94 12.78 -11.83 -3.94
N ILE A 95 13.38 -13.03 -4.05
CA ILE A 95 14.37 -13.32 -5.08
C ILE A 95 13.74 -13.26 -6.48
N GLY A 96 12.52 -13.79 -6.62
CA GLY A 96 11.78 -13.77 -7.88
C GLY A 96 11.48 -12.36 -8.35
N ALA A 97 10.96 -11.48 -7.49
CA ALA A 97 10.69 -10.09 -7.79
C ALA A 97 11.98 -9.34 -8.21
N LEU A 98 13.04 -9.49 -7.40
CA LEU A 98 14.34 -8.89 -7.68
C LEU A 98 14.90 -9.35 -9.03
N ALA A 99 14.90 -10.67 -9.28
CA ALA A 99 15.44 -11.23 -10.53
C ALA A 99 14.65 -10.76 -11.76
N VAL A 100 13.33 -10.82 -11.72
CA VAL A 100 12.47 -10.43 -12.86
C VAL A 100 12.64 -8.95 -13.18
N VAL A 101 12.60 -8.07 -12.16
CA VAL A 101 12.74 -6.63 -12.38
C VAL A 101 14.16 -6.30 -12.82
N PHE A 102 15.19 -6.92 -12.25
CA PHE A 102 16.57 -6.71 -12.68
C PHE A 102 16.77 -7.11 -14.15
N ILE A 103 16.30 -8.30 -14.54
CA ILE A 103 16.40 -8.78 -15.91
C ILE A 103 15.67 -7.83 -16.87
N ALA A 104 14.48 -7.39 -16.52
CA ALA A 104 13.71 -6.45 -17.33
C ALA A 104 14.47 -5.12 -17.50
N MET A 105 14.93 -4.53 -16.40
CA MET A 105 15.61 -3.22 -16.44
C MET A 105 16.94 -3.30 -17.18
N PHE A 106 17.76 -4.31 -16.90
CA PHE A 106 19.10 -4.42 -17.48
C PHE A 106 19.09 -4.88 -18.94
N PHE A 107 18.33 -5.95 -19.27
CA PHE A 107 18.37 -6.55 -20.61
C PHE A 107 17.33 -5.95 -21.57
N ILE A 108 16.12 -5.65 -21.11
CA ILE A 108 15.04 -5.16 -21.97
C ILE A 108 15.13 -3.64 -22.10
N PHE A 109 15.16 -2.92 -20.97
CA PHE A 109 15.23 -1.45 -20.96
C PHE A 109 16.67 -0.90 -21.12
N LYS A 110 17.69 -1.79 -21.11
CA LYS A 110 19.10 -1.45 -21.29
C LYS A 110 19.59 -0.34 -20.34
N GLN A 111 19.09 -0.34 -19.13
CA GLN A 111 19.50 0.61 -18.10
C GLN A 111 20.86 0.24 -17.50
N PRO A 112 21.62 1.20 -16.94
CA PRO A 112 22.86 0.92 -16.22
C PRO A 112 22.67 -0.13 -15.11
N PHE A 113 23.72 -0.91 -14.86
CA PHE A 113 23.69 -1.99 -13.85
C PHE A 113 23.26 -1.49 -12.47
N GLU A 114 23.83 -0.37 -12.02
CA GLU A 114 23.56 0.22 -10.70
C GLU A 114 22.09 0.64 -10.57
N PHE A 115 21.57 1.30 -11.60
CA PHE A 115 20.17 1.72 -11.63
C PHE A 115 19.22 0.52 -11.65
N SER A 116 19.53 -0.49 -12.45
CA SER A 116 18.76 -1.73 -12.54
C SER A 116 18.72 -2.47 -11.19
N LEU A 117 19.84 -2.49 -10.48
CA LEU A 117 19.95 -3.12 -9.16
C LEU A 117 19.12 -2.37 -8.11
N VAL A 118 19.16 -1.04 -8.10
CA VAL A 118 18.36 -0.21 -7.18
C VAL A 118 16.88 -0.45 -7.39
N ILE A 119 16.39 -0.36 -8.64
CA ILE A 119 14.97 -0.58 -8.95
C ILE A 119 14.54 -2.01 -8.60
N ALA A 120 15.36 -3.00 -8.90
CA ALA A 120 15.10 -4.39 -8.53
C ALA A 120 15.02 -4.57 -7.01
N SER A 121 15.92 -3.95 -6.26
CA SER A 121 15.88 -4.00 -4.78
C SER A 121 14.61 -3.36 -4.21
N MET A 122 14.15 -2.26 -4.81
CA MET A 122 12.89 -1.61 -4.42
C MET A 122 11.68 -2.50 -4.72
N SER A 123 11.71 -3.31 -5.78
CA SER A 123 10.61 -4.19 -6.15
C SER A 123 10.37 -5.34 -5.16
N ALA A 124 11.37 -5.68 -4.37
CA ALA A 124 11.25 -6.70 -3.33
C ALA A 124 10.48 -6.21 -2.08
N ALA A 125 10.25 -4.88 -1.97
CA ALA A 125 9.49 -4.30 -0.87
C ALA A 125 7.98 -4.47 -1.12
N THR A 126 7.38 -5.45 -0.46
CA THR A 126 5.93 -5.66 -0.47
C THR A 126 5.24 -4.79 0.59
N ALA A 127 4.05 -4.27 0.28
CA ALA A 127 3.28 -3.43 1.19
C ALA A 127 2.12 -4.22 1.80
N PRO A 128 2.23 -4.71 3.04
CA PRO A 128 1.20 -5.52 3.68
C PRO A 128 -0.08 -4.73 3.96
N ALA A 129 0.02 -3.42 4.18
CA ALA A 129 -1.11 -2.57 4.58
C ALA A 129 -2.31 -2.67 3.63
N GLY A 130 -2.08 -2.63 2.32
CA GLY A 130 -3.16 -2.73 1.33
C GLY A 130 -3.86 -4.08 1.36
N ILE A 131 -3.09 -5.17 1.46
CA ILE A 131 -3.62 -6.54 1.50
C ILE A 131 -4.42 -6.77 2.78
N VAL A 132 -3.87 -6.38 3.94
CA VAL A 132 -4.55 -6.48 5.24
C VAL A 132 -5.88 -5.72 5.22
N MET A 133 -5.88 -4.50 4.66
CA MET A 133 -7.09 -3.69 4.57
C MET A 133 -8.17 -4.35 3.70
N VAL A 134 -7.81 -4.90 2.54
CA VAL A 134 -8.73 -5.61 1.65
C VAL A 134 -9.27 -6.88 2.32
N ILE A 135 -8.41 -7.67 2.95
CA ILE A 135 -8.82 -8.89 3.69
C ILE A 135 -9.85 -8.54 4.77
N ARG A 136 -9.60 -7.49 5.57
CA ARG A 136 -10.52 -7.04 6.61
C ARG A 136 -11.83 -6.52 6.03
N GLU A 137 -11.77 -5.72 4.97
CA GLU A 137 -12.96 -5.15 4.34
C GLU A 137 -13.87 -6.22 3.75
N LEU A 138 -13.30 -7.22 3.09
CA LEU A 138 -14.03 -8.33 2.50
C LEU A 138 -14.34 -9.46 3.51
N ARG A 139 -13.85 -9.33 4.75
CA ARG A 139 -13.93 -10.40 5.77
C ARG A 139 -13.44 -11.75 5.23
N ALA A 140 -12.40 -11.69 4.41
CA ALA A 140 -11.86 -12.89 3.80
C ALA A 140 -11.17 -13.76 4.87
N ASP A 141 -11.46 -15.06 4.86
CA ASP A 141 -10.82 -16.07 5.70
C ASP A 141 -10.52 -17.32 4.86
N GLY A 142 -9.57 -18.10 5.31
CA GLY A 142 -9.23 -19.36 4.67
C GLY A 142 -7.72 -19.63 4.59
N PRO A 143 -7.35 -20.79 4.02
CA PRO A 143 -5.94 -21.21 3.94
C PRO A 143 -5.07 -20.23 3.15
N LEU A 144 -5.63 -19.59 2.13
CA LEU A 144 -4.93 -18.61 1.30
C LEU A 144 -4.56 -17.37 2.12
N VAL A 145 -5.53 -16.81 2.88
CA VAL A 145 -5.30 -15.64 3.74
C VAL A 145 -4.23 -15.93 4.78
N LYS A 146 -4.32 -17.10 5.43
CA LYS A 146 -3.33 -17.56 6.44
C LYS A 146 -1.93 -17.76 5.87
N THR A 147 -1.80 -17.97 4.57
CA THR A 147 -0.51 -18.13 3.89
C THR A 147 0.03 -16.78 3.39
N ILE A 148 -0.83 -15.93 2.82
CA ILE A 148 -0.42 -14.64 2.23
C ILE A 148 0.03 -13.66 3.32
N LEU A 149 -0.70 -13.55 4.42
CA LEU A 149 -0.38 -12.58 5.48
C LEU A 149 1.06 -12.68 5.97
N PRO A 150 1.59 -13.86 6.35
CA PRO A 150 2.99 -13.98 6.78
C PRO A 150 4.02 -13.84 5.66
N VAL A 151 3.63 -13.97 4.39
CA VAL A 151 4.55 -13.84 3.24
C VAL A 151 4.78 -12.38 2.88
N VAL A 152 3.72 -11.56 2.91
CA VAL A 152 3.81 -10.14 2.50
C VAL A 152 4.17 -9.19 3.65
N ALA A 153 4.27 -9.69 4.84
CA ALA A 153 4.58 -8.94 6.05
C ALA A 153 6.04 -8.98 6.41
#